data_0fa81957e4c78110b00dcdbd436d71a6
#
_entry.id   0fa81957e4c78110b00dcdbd436d71a6
#
_cell.length_a   1.000
_cell.length_b   1.000
_cell.length_c   1.000
_cell.angle_alpha   90.00
_cell.angle_beta   90.00
_cell.angle_gamma   90.00
#
_symmetry.space_group_name_H-M   'P 1'
#
loop_
_entity.id
_entity.type
_entity.pdbx_description
1 polymer ?
#
loop_
_entity_poly.entity_id
_entity_poly.type
_entity_poly.pdbx_seq_one_letter_code
_entity_poly.pdbx_strand_id
1 'polypeptide(L)'
;MLHFERPSAGMPYHLTNFVDGVGVFCASIAPTHFPEHAHPEISVDVCYENAACLSTWQTAGGRQLTRLLGNGNVSVIGSGQPHGSEWLQEAEHLIFYLTPAFVEQAARDLLHTGAAEIVENRTADDGLIRHLAGALRSELRRGHPPERLYVESLANVLSVHLLRTYSVQKRALREPAHGLSKGLLRRVLGHVAGHLAEDLTLAALAGVAGLSPYHFSRQFKGATGLTPHQYVVLRRVERARKLLSSTQLPVSEVASAVGFTHQSHLALHVRRHYGVAPSALRR
;
A
#
# COMPACT_ATOMS: atom_id res chain seq x y z
N MET A 1 -1.13 -27.10 2.62
CA MET A 1 -1.96 -26.86 1.42
C MET A 1 -2.62 -25.51 1.64
N LEU A 2 -2.20 -24.47 0.95
CA LEU A 2 -2.73 -23.12 1.11
C LEU A 2 -4.19 -23.14 0.62
N HIS A 3 -5.14 -23.08 1.55
CA HIS A 3 -6.57 -22.95 1.23
C HIS A 3 -6.88 -21.47 0.94
N PHE A 4 -6.66 -21.07 -0.29
CA PHE A 4 -7.22 -19.81 -0.77
C PHE A 4 -8.56 -20.13 -1.46
N GLU A 5 -9.65 -19.59 -0.95
CA GLU A 5 -10.88 -19.55 -1.73
C GLU A 5 -10.58 -18.78 -3.03
N ARG A 6 -10.89 -19.41 -4.16
CA ARG A 6 -10.70 -18.80 -5.47
C ARG A 6 -11.46 -17.49 -5.53
N PRO A 7 -10.81 -16.37 -5.87
CA PRO A 7 -11.54 -15.14 -6.14
C PRO A 7 -12.59 -15.41 -7.23
N SER A 8 -13.75 -14.80 -7.08
CA SER A 8 -14.86 -14.89 -8.03
C SER A 8 -14.40 -14.57 -9.47
N ALA A 9 -14.98 -15.27 -10.43
CA ALA A 9 -14.66 -15.17 -11.85
C ALA A 9 -14.58 -13.71 -12.34
N GLY A 10 -13.42 -13.33 -12.90
CA GLY A 10 -13.18 -12.03 -13.48
C GLY A 10 -11.80 -11.41 -13.20
N MET A 11 -10.98 -12.00 -12.34
CA MET A 11 -9.64 -11.49 -12.04
C MET A 11 -8.59 -12.05 -13.01
N PRO A 12 -7.74 -11.20 -13.65
CA PRO A 12 -6.84 -11.62 -14.72
C PRO A 12 -5.59 -12.38 -14.26
N TYR A 13 -5.26 -12.43 -12.95
CA TYR A 13 -4.03 -13.07 -12.47
C TYR A 13 -4.29 -13.87 -11.20
N HIS A 14 -3.97 -15.16 -11.24
CA HIS A 14 -4.29 -16.11 -10.18
C HIS A 14 -3.11 -16.43 -9.28
N LEU A 15 -3.47 -16.80 -8.04
CA LEU A 15 -2.58 -17.41 -7.08
C LEU A 15 -1.90 -18.63 -7.68
N THR A 16 -0.59 -18.66 -7.58
CA THR A 16 0.19 -19.84 -7.96
C THR A 16 1.07 -20.21 -6.77
N ASN A 17 0.97 -21.45 -6.29
CA ASN A 17 1.98 -22.03 -5.42
C ASN A 17 3.21 -22.29 -6.26
N PHE A 18 4.23 -21.43 -6.16
CA PHE A 18 5.46 -21.58 -6.96
C PHE A 18 6.45 -22.54 -6.32
N VAL A 19 6.50 -22.56 -4.99
CA VAL A 19 7.48 -23.33 -4.19
C VAL A 19 6.80 -23.74 -2.88
N ASP A 20 7.23 -24.86 -2.30
CA ASP A 20 6.76 -25.25 -0.97
C ASP A 20 7.00 -24.12 0.05
N GLY A 21 5.93 -23.60 0.60
CA GLY A 21 5.95 -22.50 1.58
C GLY A 21 5.94 -21.08 1.00
N VAL A 22 5.88 -20.91 -0.32
CA VAL A 22 5.76 -19.59 -0.98
C VAL A 22 4.53 -19.54 -1.88
N GLY A 23 3.65 -18.59 -1.63
CA GLY A 23 2.52 -18.23 -2.51
C GLY A 23 2.65 -16.80 -3.00
N VAL A 24 2.11 -16.51 -4.17
CA VAL A 24 2.03 -15.15 -4.72
C VAL A 24 0.64 -14.92 -5.27
N PHE A 25 0.09 -13.76 -4.94
CA PHE A 25 -1.16 -13.26 -5.49
C PHE A 25 -0.89 -11.92 -6.16
N CYS A 26 -1.34 -11.74 -7.39
CA CYS A 26 -1.27 -10.45 -8.09
C CYS A 26 -2.58 -10.25 -8.85
N ALA A 27 -3.33 -9.21 -8.49
CA ALA A 27 -4.61 -8.92 -9.12
C ALA A 27 -4.99 -7.44 -9.01
N SER A 28 -5.90 -7.00 -9.89
CA SER A 28 -6.68 -5.78 -9.69
C SER A 28 -7.92 -6.12 -8.87
N ILE A 29 -8.14 -5.38 -7.78
CA ILE A 29 -9.31 -5.54 -6.91
C ILE A 29 -10.21 -4.32 -7.10
N ALA A 30 -11.47 -4.57 -7.39
CA ALA A 30 -12.53 -3.56 -7.37
C ALA A 30 -12.79 -3.06 -5.94
N PRO A 31 -13.46 -1.90 -5.76
CA PRO A 31 -13.88 -1.45 -4.45
C PRO A 31 -14.65 -2.55 -3.71
N THR A 32 -14.12 -2.97 -2.56
CA THR A 32 -14.68 -4.08 -1.78
C THR A 32 -14.24 -4.02 -0.32
N HIS A 33 -14.92 -4.75 0.54
CA HIS A 33 -14.61 -4.89 1.95
C HIS A 33 -14.30 -6.35 2.27
N PHE A 34 -13.10 -6.59 2.81
CA PHE A 34 -12.72 -7.85 3.42
C PHE A 34 -12.88 -7.72 4.93
N PRO A 35 -13.78 -8.50 5.56
CA PRO A 35 -13.94 -8.50 7.01
C PRO A 35 -12.66 -8.97 7.71
N GLU A 36 -12.66 -8.86 9.04
CA GLU A 36 -11.53 -9.35 9.83
C GLU A 36 -11.31 -10.85 9.64
N HIS A 37 -10.10 -11.22 9.28
CA HIS A 37 -9.63 -12.59 9.06
C HIS A 37 -8.14 -12.69 9.40
N ALA A 38 -7.60 -13.91 9.44
CA ALA A 38 -6.19 -14.17 9.68
C ALA A 38 -5.68 -15.26 8.73
N HIS A 39 -4.41 -15.18 8.37
CA HIS A 39 -3.73 -16.20 7.57
C HIS A 39 -2.66 -16.91 8.40
N PRO A 40 -2.45 -18.22 8.21
CA PRO A 40 -1.33 -18.93 8.85
C PRO A 40 0.04 -18.51 8.30
N GLU A 41 0.07 -17.87 7.12
CA GLU A 41 1.27 -17.35 6.50
C GLU A 41 1.59 -15.93 6.96
N ILE A 42 2.85 -15.53 6.79
CA ILE A 42 3.27 -14.14 6.80
C ILE A 42 2.90 -13.56 5.44
N SER A 43 2.15 -12.48 5.40
CA SER A 43 1.81 -11.79 4.15
C SER A 43 2.55 -10.48 4.01
N VAL A 44 3.06 -10.23 2.79
CA VAL A 44 3.71 -8.98 2.41
C VAL A 44 3.00 -8.43 1.19
N ASP A 45 2.21 -7.39 1.42
CA ASP A 45 1.37 -6.76 0.40
C ASP A 45 2.01 -5.47 -0.11
N VAL A 46 2.04 -5.31 -1.42
CA VAL A 46 2.52 -4.11 -2.12
C VAL A 46 1.40 -3.56 -2.99
N CYS A 47 0.98 -2.36 -2.68
CA CYS A 47 -0.05 -1.66 -3.43
C CYS A 47 0.55 -0.92 -4.63
N TYR A 48 -0.07 -1.10 -5.79
CA TYR A 48 0.30 -0.42 -7.02
C TYR A 48 -0.71 0.66 -7.42
N GLU A 49 -0.81 0.95 -8.68
CA GLU A 49 -1.55 2.07 -9.25
C GLU A 49 -2.96 2.27 -8.66
N ASN A 50 -3.25 3.52 -8.30
CA ASN A 50 -4.52 3.98 -7.73
C ASN A 50 -4.89 3.38 -6.37
N ALA A 51 -3.96 2.80 -5.62
CA ALA A 51 -4.28 2.20 -4.35
C ALA A 51 -4.84 3.21 -3.34
N ALA A 52 -5.96 2.86 -2.75
CA ALA A 52 -6.55 3.50 -1.58
C ALA A 52 -7.27 2.42 -0.77
N CYS A 53 -6.52 1.76 0.10
CA CYS A 53 -7.01 0.67 0.95
C CYS A 53 -6.93 1.08 2.42
N LEU A 54 -8.04 1.01 3.14
CA LEU A 54 -8.08 1.17 4.59
C LEU A 54 -7.78 -0.18 5.23
N SER A 55 -6.54 -0.41 5.64
CA SER A 55 -6.15 -1.61 6.39
C SER A 55 -6.44 -1.41 7.88
N THR A 56 -7.14 -2.36 8.48
CA THR A 56 -7.54 -2.33 9.90
C THR A 56 -7.04 -3.58 10.61
N TRP A 57 -6.52 -3.41 11.83
CA TRP A 57 -6.02 -4.50 12.66
C TRP A 57 -6.08 -4.15 14.15
N GLN A 58 -5.85 -5.15 15.00
CA GLN A 58 -5.74 -4.95 16.45
C GLN A 58 -4.27 -5.02 16.87
N THR A 59 -3.86 -4.09 17.74
CA THR A 59 -2.56 -4.17 18.39
C THR A 59 -2.56 -5.25 19.49
N ALA A 60 -1.38 -5.66 19.96
CA ALA A 60 -1.24 -6.58 21.09
C ALA A 60 -1.99 -6.11 22.36
N GLY A 61 -2.24 -4.81 22.50
CA GLY A 61 -3.05 -4.23 23.59
C GLY A 61 -4.56 -4.17 23.31
N GLY A 62 -5.06 -4.86 22.27
CA GLY A 62 -6.49 -4.91 21.90
C GLY A 62 -7.02 -3.63 21.24
N ARG A 63 -6.17 -2.65 20.95
CA ARG A 63 -6.58 -1.40 20.30
C ARG A 63 -6.69 -1.58 18.80
N GLN A 64 -7.84 -1.24 18.24
CA GLN A 64 -8.02 -1.22 16.78
C GLN A 64 -7.31 -0.02 16.17
N LEU A 65 -6.51 -0.26 15.14
CA LEU A 65 -5.86 0.74 14.31
C LEU A 65 -6.35 0.61 12.87
N THR A 66 -6.41 1.74 12.18
CA THR A 66 -6.69 1.78 10.74
C THR A 66 -5.67 2.67 10.05
N ARG A 67 -5.16 2.21 8.91
CA ARG A 67 -4.26 3.00 8.06
C ARG A 67 -4.69 2.97 6.61
N LEU A 68 -4.45 4.08 5.94
CA LEU A 68 -4.57 4.15 4.49
C LEU A 68 -3.28 3.65 3.85
N LEU A 69 -3.42 2.62 3.02
CA LEU A 69 -2.39 2.16 2.11
C LEU A 69 -2.60 2.80 0.75
N GLY A 70 -1.58 3.48 0.25
CA GLY A 70 -1.55 4.10 -1.07
C GLY A 70 -0.53 3.43 -1.98
N ASN A 71 -0.30 4.02 -3.14
CA ASN A 71 0.66 3.52 -4.12
C ASN A 71 2.06 3.36 -3.52
N GLY A 72 2.66 2.20 -3.72
CA GLY A 72 4.00 1.87 -3.26
C GLY A 72 4.09 1.60 -1.75
N ASN A 73 2.98 1.66 -1.00
CA ASN A 73 3.01 1.22 0.38
C ASN A 73 3.19 -0.28 0.47
N VAL A 74 3.95 -0.68 1.47
CA VAL A 74 4.19 -2.08 1.84
C VAL A 74 3.49 -2.36 3.15
N SER A 75 2.73 -3.44 3.21
CA SER A 75 2.13 -3.96 4.44
C SER A 75 2.74 -5.32 4.74
N VAL A 76 3.31 -5.47 5.93
CA VAL A 76 3.82 -6.74 6.45
C VAL A 76 2.90 -7.20 7.57
N ILE A 77 2.34 -8.39 7.44
CA ILE A 77 1.39 -8.99 8.38
C ILE A 77 1.98 -10.31 8.88
N GLY A 78 2.13 -10.43 10.19
CA GLY A 78 2.63 -11.65 10.81
C GLY A 78 1.65 -12.82 10.67
N SER A 79 2.17 -14.04 10.81
CA SER A 79 1.35 -15.27 10.86
C SER A 79 0.29 -15.18 11.97
N GLY A 80 -0.94 -15.55 11.67
CA GLY A 80 -2.07 -15.58 12.61
C GLY A 80 -2.58 -14.20 13.06
N GLN A 81 -2.09 -13.09 12.50
CA GLN A 81 -2.50 -11.75 12.90
C GLN A 81 -3.86 -11.35 12.29
N PRO A 82 -4.90 -11.10 13.10
CA PRO A 82 -6.20 -10.65 12.59
C PRO A 82 -6.11 -9.29 11.89
N HIS A 83 -6.72 -9.21 10.74
CA HIS A 83 -6.76 -7.96 9.96
C HIS A 83 -7.96 -7.92 9.01
N GLY A 84 -8.35 -6.70 8.63
CA GLY A 84 -9.37 -6.46 7.61
C GLY A 84 -8.93 -5.35 6.68
N SER A 85 -9.56 -5.26 5.52
CA SER A 85 -9.26 -4.22 4.54
C SER A 85 -10.52 -3.72 3.85
N GLU A 86 -10.48 -2.47 3.42
CA GLU A 86 -11.52 -1.86 2.61
C GLU A 86 -10.86 -1.10 1.47
N TRP A 87 -11.06 -1.60 0.26
CA TRP A 87 -10.58 -0.97 -0.97
C TRP A 87 -11.58 0.08 -1.42
N LEU A 88 -11.16 1.35 -1.43
CA LEU A 88 -12.01 2.49 -1.75
C LEU A 88 -12.11 2.75 -3.25
N GLN A 89 -11.22 2.19 -4.04
CA GLN A 89 -11.19 2.28 -5.49
C GLN A 89 -10.46 1.07 -6.08
N GLU A 90 -10.69 0.81 -7.37
CA GLU A 90 -9.99 -0.25 -8.07
C GLU A 90 -8.48 -0.01 -8.07
N ALA A 91 -7.73 -1.03 -7.67
CA ALA A 91 -6.29 -0.98 -7.56
C ALA A 91 -5.66 -2.35 -7.78
N GLU A 92 -4.46 -2.34 -8.33
CA GLU A 92 -3.63 -3.55 -8.44
C GLU A 92 -2.76 -3.70 -7.19
N HIS A 93 -2.67 -4.91 -6.69
CA HIS A 93 -1.76 -5.25 -5.62
C HIS A 93 -1.07 -6.60 -5.87
N LEU A 94 0.08 -6.79 -5.24
CA LEU A 94 0.80 -8.04 -5.21
C LEU A 94 1.07 -8.45 -3.76
N ILE A 95 0.73 -9.68 -3.41
CA ILE A 95 0.97 -10.23 -2.08
C ILE A 95 1.91 -11.43 -2.20
N PHE A 96 2.98 -11.43 -1.39
CA PHE A 96 3.73 -12.64 -1.06
C PHE A 96 3.12 -13.27 0.18
N TYR A 97 2.88 -14.57 0.13
CA TYR A 97 2.55 -15.40 1.27
C TYR A 97 3.72 -16.33 1.57
N LEU A 98 4.26 -16.23 2.76
CA LEU A 98 5.41 -17.03 3.22
C LEU A 98 4.99 -17.84 4.43
N THR A 99 5.14 -19.17 4.37
CA THR A 99 4.91 -19.97 5.57
C THR A 99 5.97 -19.64 6.63
N PRO A 100 5.62 -19.67 7.93
CA PRO A 100 6.60 -19.51 8.99
C PRO A 100 7.81 -20.44 8.83
N ALA A 101 7.59 -21.70 8.44
CA ALA A 101 8.65 -22.67 8.21
C ALA A 101 9.65 -22.25 7.13
N PHE A 102 9.19 -21.61 6.03
CA PHE A 102 10.05 -21.08 4.98
C PHE A 102 10.94 -19.94 5.50
N VAL A 103 10.35 -19.01 6.26
CA VAL A 103 11.09 -17.88 6.85
C VAL A 103 12.06 -18.36 7.95
N GLU A 104 11.68 -19.35 8.76
CA GLU A 104 12.56 -19.96 9.77
C GLU A 104 13.75 -20.69 9.17
N GLN A 105 13.62 -21.29 7.98
CA GLN A 105 14.76 -21.86 7.27
C GLN A 105 15.80 -20.79 6.98
N ALA A 106 15.39 -19.65 6.42
CA ALA A 106 16.28 -18.51 6.21
C ALA A 106 16.86 -17.95 7.53
N ALA A 107 16.11 -18.02 8.64
CA ALA A 107 16.56 -17.61 9.96
C ALA A 107 17.66 -18.54 10.51
N ARG A 108 17.53 -19.85 10.35
CA ARG A 108 18.56 -20.82 10.79
C ARG A 108 19.90 -20.55 10.13
N ASP A 109 19.88 -20.22 8.84
CA ASP A 109 21.09 -19.97 8.07
C ASP A 109 21.76 -18.63 8.43
N LEU A 110 20.97 -17.62 8.87
CA LEU A 110 21.44 -16.26 9.13
C LEU A 110 21.70 -15.93 10.58
N LEU A 111 20.81 -16.38 11.49
CA LEU A 111 20.77 -15.90 12.87
C LEU A 111 21.24 -16.95 13.87
N HIS A 112 21.47 -18.19 13.42
CA HIS A 112 21.75 -19.36 14.27
C HIS A 112 20.70 -19.58 15.39
N THR A 113 19.49 -19.02 15.23
CA THR A 113 18.37 -19.13 16.18
C THR A 113 17.12 -19.62 15.44
N GLY A 114 16.37 -20.53 16.05
CA GLY A 114 15.26 -21.24 15.39
C GLY A 114 13.90 -20.53 15.42
N ALA A 115 13.77 -19.35 15.98
CA ALA A 115 12.49 -18.64 16.06
C ALA A 115 12.70 -17.15 15.85
N ALA A 116 12.09 -16.61 14.80
CA ALA A 116 12.01 -15.17 14.58
C ALA A 116 10.55 -14.79 14.31
N GLU A 117 9.93 -14.18 15.30
CA GLU A 117 8.60 -13.59 15.15
C GLU A 117 8.70 -12.32 14.31
N ILE A 118 8.00 -12.31 13.16
CA ILE A 118 7.90 -11.14 12.31
C ILE A 118 6.86 -10.20 12.88
N VAL A 119 7.28 -8.95 13.10
CA VAL A 119 6.42 -7.90 13.61
C VAL A 119 5.72 -7.20 12.47
N GLU A 120 4.43 -7.05 12.64
CA GLU A 120 3.55 -6.30 11.78
C GLU A 120 4.03 -4.87 11.51
N ASN A 121 4.06 -4.49 10.23
CA ASN A 121 4.24 -3.11 9.78
C ASN A 121 3.33 -2.82 8.58
N ARG A 122 2.37 -1.91 8.74
CA ARG A 122 1.28 -1.68 7.78
C ARG A 122 1.48 -0.51 6.81
N THR A 123 2.58 0.20 6.89
CA THR A 123 2.82 1.35 6.00
C THR A 123 4.31 1.58 5.82
N ALA A 124 5.07 0.53 5.59
CA ALA A 124 6.49 0.68 5.34
C ALA A 124 6.72 1.38 3.99
N ASP A 125 7.62 2.34 3.98
CA ASP A 125 8.29 2.76 2.76
C ASP A 125 9.54 1.90 2.61
N ASP A 126 9.36 0.71 2.03
CA ASP A 126 10.43 -0.27 1.88
C ASP A 126 10.81 -0.46 0.41
N GLY A 127 11.93 0.16 0.04
CA GLY A 127 12.43 0.14 -1.32
C GLY A 127 12.77 -1.26 -1.82
N LEU A 128 13.34 -2.12 -0.95
CA LEU A 128 13.72 -3.48 -1.35
C LEU A 128 12.48 -4.33 -1.63
N ILE A 129 11.51 -4.32 -0.73
CA ILE A 129 10.25 -5.07 -0.93
C ILE A 129 9.56 -4.61 -2.21
N ARG A 130 9.48 -3.29 -2.46
CA ARG A 130 8.87 -2.76 -3.69
C ARG A 130 9.60 -3.23 -4.95
N HIS A 131 10.94 -3.28 -4.94
CA HIS A 131 11.70 -3.74 -6.10
C HIS A 131 11.53 -5.24 -6.35
N LEU A 132 11.53 -6.07 -5.29
CA LEU A 132 11.29 -7.52 -5.40
C LEU A 132 9.88 -7.80 -5.96
N ALA A 133 8.87 -7.13 -5.40
CA ALA A 133 7.50 -7.24 -5.88
C ALA A 133 7.34 -6.73 -7.32
N GLY A 134 7.99 -5.63 -7.68
CA GLY A 134 7.99 -5.06 -9.03
C GLY A 134 8.64 -6.00 -10.05
N ALA A 135 9.74 -6.66 -9.69
CA ALA A 135 10.40 -7.66 -10.52
C ALA A 135 9.47 -8.85 -10.79
N LEU A 136 8.85 -9.40 -9.74
CA LEU A 136 7.92 -10.51 -9.89
C LEU A 136 6.65 -10.12 -10.67
N ARG A 137 6.10 -8.93 -10.40
CA ARG A 137 4.97 -8.39 -11.16
C ARG A 137 5.27 -8.29 -12.65
N SER A 138 6.47 -7.88 -13.00
CA SER A 138 6.90 -7.78 -14.40
C SER A 138 6.95 -9.13 -15.08
N GLU A 139 7.42 -10.19 -14.39
CA GLU A 139 7.40 -11.55 -14.91
C GLU A 139 5.97 -12.08 -15.09
N LEU A 140 5.10 -11.90 -14.11
CA LEU A 140 3.69 -12.33 -14.17
C LEU A 140 2.94 -11.68 -15.35
N ARG A 141 3.27 -10.43 -15.69
CA ARG A 141 2.68 -9.71 -16.84
C ARG A 141 3.16 -10.20 -18.20
N ARG A 142 4.24 -10.98 -18.29
CA ARG A 142 4.71 -11.58 -19.54
C ARG A 142 3.84 -12.74 -20.04
N GLY A 143 2.85 -13.17 -19.25
CA GLY A 143 1.91 -14.23 -19.63
C GLY A 143 2.45 -15.65 -19.47
N HIS A 144 3.63 -15.82 -18.89
CA HIS A 144 4.22 -17.11 -18.54
C HIS A 144 4.33 -17.22 -17.03
N PRO A 145 4.11 -18.40 -16.42
CA PRO A 145 4.42 -18.59 -15.01
C PRO A 145 5.93 -18.37 -14.82
N PRO A 146 6.33 -17.56 -13.80
CA PRO A 146 7.75 -17.37 -13.53
C PRO A 146 8.41 -18.67 -13.11
N GLU A 147 9.70 -18.82 -13.46
CA GLU A 147 10.46 -20.01 -13.09
C GLU A 147 10.54 -20.20 -11.58
N ARG A 148 10.42 -21.44 -11.12
CA ARG A 148 10.45 -21.79 -9.69
C ARG A 148 11.66 -21.19 -8.97
N LEU A 149 12.86 -21.35 -9.52
CA LEU A 149 14.11 -20.86 -8.94
C LEU A 149 14.10 -19.33 -8.78
N TYR A 150 13.50 -18.61 -9.74
CA TYR A 150 13.40 -17.16 -9.67
C TYR A 150 12.53 -16.71 -8.50
N VAL A 151 11.33 -17.28 -8.35
CA VAL A 151 10.42 -16.96 -7.25
C VAL A 151 11.02 -17.34 -5.90
N GLU A 152 11.65 -18.51 -5.80
CA GLU A 152 12.34 -18.98 -4.59
C GLU A 152 13.47 -18.03 -4.18
N SER A 153 14.26 -17.55 -5.15
CA SER A 153 15.33 -16.60 -4.87
C SER A 153 14.81 -15.27 -4.34
N LEU A 154 13.74 -14.72 -4.96
CA LEU A 154 13.11 -13.49 -4.47
C LEU A 154 12.53 -13.69 -3.06
N ALA A 155 11.86 -14.82 -2.81
CA ALA A 155 11.28 -15.14 -1.50
C ALA A 155 12.37 -15.32 -0.41
N ASN A 156 13.51 -15.92 -0.75
CA ASN A 156 14.64 -16.03 0.18
C ASN A 156 15.21 -14.65 0.54
N VAL A 157 15.45 -13.78 -0.46
CA VAL A 157 15.90 -12.40 -0.21
C VAL A 157 14.88 -11.64 0.66
N LEU A 158 13.59 -11.81 0.35
CA LEU A 158 12.51 -11.20 1.13
C LEU A 158 12.51 -11.71 2.58
N SER A 159 12.62 -13.03 2.80
CA SER A 159 12.66 -13.62 4.14
C SER A 159 13.83 -13.09 4.98
N VAL A 160 15.03 -13.05 4.38
CA VAL A 160 16.23 -12.47 5.01
C VAL A 160 15.98 -11.00 5.40
N HIS A 161 15.37 -10.24 4.50
CA HIS A 161 15.07 -8.83 4.74
C HIS A 161 14.02 -8.64 5.85
N LEU A 162 12.95 -9.45 5.85
CA LEU A 162 11.96 -9.45 6.92
C LEU A 162 12.58 -9.71 8.29
N LEU A 163 13.43 -10.73 8.39
CA LEU A 163 14.13 -11.07 9.62
C LEU A 163 15.03 -9.93 10.12
N ARG A 164 15.75 -9.27 9.22
CA ARG A 164 16.67 -8.17 9.57
C ARG A 164 15.95 -6.86 9.92
N THR A 165 14.75 -6.64 9.37
CA THR A 165 14.08 -5.34 9.43
C THR A 165 12.85 -5.37 10.32
N TYR A 166 12.10 -6.48 10.31
CA TYR A 166 10.78 -6.61 10.94
C TYR A 166 10.71 -7.67 12.05
N SER A 167 11.83 -8.19 12.58
CA SER A 167 11.80 -9.11 13.71
C SER A 167 11.59 -8.39 15.05
N VAL A 168 11.06 -9.11 16.05
CA VAL A 168 10.70 -8.60 17.40
C VAL A 168 11.83 -7.84 18.08
N GLN A 169 13.07 -8.25 17.86
CA GLN A 169 14.24 -7.65 18.52
C GLN A 169 14.47 -6.17 18.20
N LYS A 170 13.88 -5.63 17.14
CA LYS A 170 13.98 -4.20 16.74
C LYS A 170 12.77 -3.34 17.10
N ARG A 171 11.67 -3.92 17.59
CA ARG A 171 10.40 -3.19 17.80
C ARG A 171 10.38 -2.26 19.01
N ALA A 172 11.24 -2.43 20.00
CA ALA A 172 11.19 -1.66 21.25
C ALA A 172 11.31 -0.12 21.11
N LEU A 173 11.50 0.42 19.90
CA LEU A 173 11.76 1.84 19.66
C LEU A 173 10.73 2.56 18.78
N ARG A 174 9.66 1.93 18.27
CA ARG A 174 8.69 2.60 17.38
C ARG A 174 7.25 2.21 17.66
N GLU A 175 6.65 2.74 18.71
CA GLU A 175 5.18 2.80 18.76
C GLU A 175 4.65 3.80 17.73
N PRO A 176 3.69 3.40 16.85
CA PRO A 176 3.11 4.32 15.89
C PRO A 176 2.30 5.39 16.62
N ALA A 177 2.52 6.63 16.25
CA ALA A 177 1.67 7.75 16.67
C ALA A 177 0.20 7.44 16.41
N HIS A 178 -0.68 7.80 17.33
CA HIS A 178 -2.11 7.61 17.29
C HIS A 178 -2.70 8.11 15.96
N GLY A 179 -3.27 7.21 15.15
CA GLY A 179 -3.93 7.55 13.89
C GLY A 179 -5.39 7.99 14.09
N LEU A 180 -5.98 8.58 13.05
CA LEU A 180 -7.41 8.86 12.99
C LEU A 180 -8.22 7.55 13.07
N SER A 181 -9.42 7.59 13.68
CA SER A 181 -10.34 6.45 13.62
C SER A 181 -10.75 6.17 12.16
N LYS A 182 -11.12 4.92 11.84
CA LYS A 182 -11.52 4.52 10.48
C LYS A 182 -12.62 5.41 9.89
N GLY A 183 -13.66 5.71 10.68
CA GLY A 183 -14.77 6.57 10.25
C GLY A 183 -14.32 7.99 9.97
N LEU A 184 -13.48 8.55 10.84
CA LEU A 184 -12.96 9.91 10.68
C LEU A 184 -12.00 10.01 9.49
N LEU A 185 -11.12 9.02 9.32
CA LEU A 185 -10.23 8.96 8.18
C LEU A 185 -11.02 8.90 6.87
N ARG A 186 -12.01 7.99 6.75
CA ARG A 186 -12.88 7.88 5.57
C ARG A 186 -13.58 9.19 5.25
N ARG A 187 -14.11 9.89 6.26
CA ARG A 187 -14.77 11.20 6.09
C ARG A 187 -13.83 12.24 5.51
N VAL A 188 -12.60 12.34 6.05
CA VAL A 188 -11.58 13.28 5.54
C VAL A 188 -11.15 12.92 4.11
N LEU A 189 -10.91 11.63 3.83
CA LEU A 189 -10.51 11.17 2.49
C LEU A 189 -11.63 11.42 1.46
N GLY A 190 -12.89 11.18 1.83
CA GLY A 190 -14.06 11.47 1.00
C GLY A 190 -14.19 12.97 0.71
N HIS A 191 -13.99 13.82 1.73
CA HIS A 191 -13.97 15.27 1.56
C HIS A 191 -12.87 15.70 0.57
N VAL A 192 -11.65 15.24 0.75
CA VAL A 192 -10.56 15.54 -0.19
C VAL A 192 -10.90 15.10 -1.62
N ALA A 193 -11.45 13.90 -1.79
CA ALA A 193 -11.80 13.37 -3.11
C ALA A 193 -12.88 14.19 -3.82
N GLY A 194 -13.86 14.70 -3.07
CA GLY A 194 -14.95 15.53 -3.60
C GLY A 194 -14.56 17.00 -3.91
N HIS A 195 -13.47 17.50 -3.28
CA HIS A 195 -13.14 18.93 -3.31
C HIS A 195 -11.72 19.22 -3.81
N LEU A 196 -11.14 18.33 -4.65
CA LEU A 196 -9.74 18.44 -5.11
C LEU A 196 -9.42 19.76 -5.83
N ALA A 197 -10.38 20.35 -6.51
CA ALA A 197 -10.22 21.63 -7.21
C ALA A 197 -10.21 22.85 -6.26
N GLU A 198 -10.67 22.68 -5.02
CA GLU A 198 -10.81 23.76 -4.06
C GLU A 198 -9.55 23.97 -3.20
N ASP A 199 -9.53 25.05 -2.40
CA ASP A 199 -8.44 25.30 -1.47
C ASP A 199 -8.56 24.41 -0.22
N LEU A 200 -7.91 23.27 -0.26
CA LEU A 200 -7.86 22.28 0.83
C LEU A 200 -6.76 22.64 1.84
N THR A 201 -7.00 23.69 2.62
CA THR A 201 -6.05 24.09 3.68
C THR A 201 -6.00 23.09 4.82
N LEU A 202 -4.88 23.08 5.56
CA LEU A 202 -4.73 22.25 6.77
C LEU A 202 -5.86 22.54 7.78
N ALA A 203 -6.24 23.80 7.94
CA ALA A 203 -7.30 24.21 8.86
C ALA A 203 -8.67 23.69 8.42
N ALA A 204 -8.99 23.75 7.12
CA ALA A 204 -10.23 23.21 6.57
C ALA A 204 -10.34 21.70 6.82
N LEU A 205 -9.28 20.93 6.49
CA LEU A 205 -9.25 19.48 6.70
C LEU A 205 -9.31 19.11 8.19
N ALA A 206 -8.65 19.87 9.06
CA ALA A 206 -8.73 19.70 10.50
C ALA A 206 -10.16 19.96 11.03
N GLY A 207 -10.86 20.97 10.47
CA GLY A 207 -12.27 21.24 10.77
C GLY A 207 -13.19 20.07 10.40
N VAL A 208 -12.99 19.44 9.22
CA VAL A 208 -13.72 18.21 8.83
C VAL A 208 -13.50 17.08 9.84
N ALA A 209 -12.31 17.01 10.43
CA ALA A 209 -11.96 16.03 11.44
C ALA A 209 -12.43 16.39 12.85
N GLY A 210 -12.84 17.63 13.11
CA GLY A 210 -13.14 18.12 14.46
C GLY A 210 -11.89 18.18 15.37
N LEU A 211 -10.71 18.44 14.78
CA LEU A 211 -9.43 18.45 15.48
C LEU A 211 -8.70 19.79 15.28
N SER A 212 -7.78 20.12 16.18
CA SER A 212 -6.84 21.22 15.91
C SER A 212 -5.91 20.85 14.73
N PRO A 213 -5.43 21.84 13.96
CA PRO A 213 -4.51 21.59 12.83
C PRO A 213 -3.28 20.76 13.19
N TYR A 214 -2.69 20.99 14.36
CA TYR A 214 -1.53 20.24 14.85
C TYR A 214 -1.87 18.77 15.11
N HIS A 215 -2.94 18.49 15.87
CA HIS A 215 -3.36 17.12 16.17
C HIS A 215 -3.81 16.38 14.92
N PHE A 216 -4.57 17.06 14.04
CA PHE A 216 -4.96 16.49 12.76
C PHE A 216 -3.76 16.10 11.90
N SER A 217 -2.80 17.01 11.70
CA SER A 217 -1.62 16.74 10.87
C SER A 217 -0.84 15.52 11.38
N ARG A 218 -0.64 15.41 12.69
CA ARG A 218 0.07 14.28 13.32
C ARG A 218 -0.70 12.97 13.16
N GLN A 219 -2.01 12.97 13.47
CA GLN A 219 -2.84 11.77 13.39
C GLN A 219 -3.08 11.35 11.93
N PHE A 220 -3.27 12.29 11.02
CA PHE A 220 -3.41 12.01 9.58
C PHE A 220 -2.14 11.38 9.01
N LYS A 221 -0.96 11.95 9.32
CA LYS A 221 0.32 11.36 8.93
C LYS A 221 0.52 9.97 9.55
N GLY A 222 0.12 9.77 10.79
CA GLY A 222 0.15 8.45 11.44
C GLY A 222 -0.77 7.43 10.76
N ALA A 223 -1.92 7.87 10.20
CA ALA A 223 -2.89 7.01 9.52
C ALA A 223 -2.57 6.76 8.04
N THR A 224 -1.91 7.72 7.35
CA THR A 224 -1.70 7.68 5.89
C THR A 224 -0.24 7.55 5.47
N GLY A 225 0.69 7.77 6.38
CA GLY A 225 2.12 7.88 6.07
C GLY A 225 2.52 9.25 5.45
N LEU A 226 1.54 10.05 5.00
CA LEU A 226 1.73 11.32 4.32
C LEU A 226 1.22 12.49 5.17
N THR A 227 1.82 13.66 5.03
CA THR A 227 1.19 14.87 5.56
C THR A 227 -0.11 15.19 4.79
N PRO A 228 -1.09 15.91 5.38
CA PRO A 228 -2.31 16.29 4.66
C PRO A 228 -2.04 16.97 3.31
N HIS A 229 -1.08 17.90 3.26
CA HIS A 229 -0.68 18.57 2.03
C HIS A 229 -0.11 17.59 0.99
N GLN A 230 0.83 16.71 1.39
CA GLN A 230 1.39 15.71 0.49
C GLN A 230 0.31 14.79 -0.08
N TYR A 231 -0.66 14.40 0.74
CA TYR A 231 -1.78 13.58 0.31
C TYR A 231 -2.65 14.29 -0.73
N VAL A 232 -3.06 15.56 -0.47
CA VAL A 232 -3.84 16.35 -1.42
C VAL A 232 -3.11 16.50 -2.75
N VAL A 233 -1.82 16.84 -2.72
CA VAL A 233 -0.99 16.95 -3.94
C VAL A 233 -0.95 15.64 -4.71
N LEU A 234 -0.76 14.51 -4.01
CA LEU A 234 -0.76 13.18 -4.63
C LEU A 234 -2.10 12.91 -5.35
N ARG A 235 -3.22 13.13 -4.67
CA ARG A 235 -4.57 12.91 -5.25
C ARG A 235 -4.84 13.81 -6.46
N ARG A 236 -4.38 15.07 -6.41
CA ARG A 236 -4.45 16.00 -7.54
C ARG A 236 -3.66 15.50 -8.76
N VAL A 237 -2.44 15.01 -8.53
CA VAL A 237 -1.56 14.46 -9.58
C VAL A 237 -2.18 13.19 -10.20
N GLU A 238 -2.73 12.29 -9.40
CA GLU A 238 -3.42 11.09 -9.89
C GLU A 238 -4.66 11.45 -10.73
N ARG A 239 -5.45 12.42 -10.28
CA ARG A 239 -6.61 12.93 -11.04
C ARG A 239 -6.18 13.60 -12.34
N ALA A 240 -5.09 14.39 -12.31
CA ALA A 240 -4.53 15.01 -13.51
C ALA A 240 -4.08 13.97 -14.53
N ARG A 241 -3.43 12.88 -14.10
CA ARG A 241 -3.06 11.76 -14.97
C ARG A 241 -4.30 11.19 -15.69
N LYS A 242 -5.37 10.91 -14.94
CA LYS A 242 -6.62 10.39 -15.51
C LYS A 242 -7.18 11.35 -16.58
N LEU A 243 -7.23 12.66 -16.30
CA LEU A 243 -7.72 13.65 -17.26
C LEU A 243 -6.82 13.76 -18.49
N LEU A 244 -5.51 13.77 -18.31
CA LEU A 244 -4.55 13.84 -19.43
C LEU A 244 -4.63 12.61 -20.34
N SER A 245 -4.87 11.43 -19.81
CA SER A 245 -4.97 10.19 -20.60
C SER A 245 -6.34 9.98 -21.25
N SER A 246 -7.41 10.61 -20.74
CA SER A 246 -8.80 10.40 -21.19
C SER A 246 -9.42 11.58 -21.92
N THR A 247 -8.75 12.74 -21.95
CA THR A 247 -9.27 13.97 -22.59
C THR A 247 -8.20 14.69 -23.40
N GLN A 248 -8.63 15.64 -24.24
CA GLN A 248 -7.75 16.54 -24.99
C GLN A 248 -7.59 17.92 -24.32
N LEU A 249 -8.03 18.08 -23.07
CA LEU A 249 -7.94 19.35 -22.36
C LEU A 249 -6.49 19.86 -22.29
N PRO A 250 -6.23 21.16 -22.53
CA PRO A 250 -4.91 21.75 -22.30
C PRO A 250 -4.37 21.46 -20.90
N VAL A 251 -3.04 21.34 -20.76
CA VAL A 251 -2.41 21.06 -19.46
C VAL A 251 -2.76 22.14 -18.44
N SER A 252 -2.93 23.39 -18.88
CA SER A 252 -3.37 24.51 -18.02
C SER A 252 -4.78 24.30 -17.47
N GLU A 253 -5.70 23.82 -18.29
CA GLU A 253 -7.08 23.53 -17.87
C GLU A 253 -7.12 22.33 -16.93
N VAL A 254 -6.34 21.28 -17.25
CA VAL A 254 -6.20 20.13 -16.33
C VAL A 254 -5.64 20.58 -14.98
N ALA A 255 -4.62 21.46 -14.97
CA ALA A 255 -4.07 21.98 -13.71
C ALA A 255 -5.13 22.69 -12.87
N SER A 256 -5.90 23.59 -13.48
CA SER A 256 -7.01 24.29 -12.80
C SER A 256 -8.10 23.33 -12.33
N ALA A 257 -8.51 22.38 -13.16
CA ALA A 257 -9.54 21.40 -12.84
C ALA A 257 -9.20 20.47 -11.66
N VAL A 258 -7.91 20.31 -11.37
CA VAL A 258 -7.47 19.51 -10.21
C VAL A 258 -6.94 20.35 -9.04
N GLY A 259 -7.07 21.68 -9.10
CA GLY A 259 -6.75 22.59 -8.00
C GLY A 259 -5.29 23.08 -7.92
N PHE A 260 -4.51 23.02 -9.03
CA PHE A 260 -3.23 23.71 -9.10
C PHE A 260 -3.41 25.12 -9.68
N THR A 261 -2.82 26.11 -9.05
CA THR A 261 -2.87 27.50 -9.48
C THR A 261 -2.15 27.70 -10.83
N HIS A 262 -1.06 26.93 -11.09
CA HIS A 262 -0.26 27.06 -12.30
C HIS A 262 0.08 25.69 -12.89
N GLN A 263 0.07 25.59 -14.22
CA GLN A 263 0.46 24.36 -14.94
C GLN A 263 1.91 23.93 -14.66
N SER A 264 2.81 24.87 -14.37
CA SER A 264 4.20 24.57 -14.01
C SER A 264 4.29 23.81 -12.67
N HIS A 265 3.44 24.13 -11.71
CA HIS A 265 3.36 23.43 -10.45
C HIS A 265 2.83 22.00 -10.62
N LEU A 266 1.78 21.80 -11.42
CA LEU A 266 1.34 20.47 -11.82
C LEU A 266 2.49 19.70 -12.50
N ALA A 267 3.19 20.32 -13.46
CA ALA A 267 4.26 19.68 -14.21
C ALA A 267 5.42 19.21 -13.31
N LEU A 268 5.78 20.03 -12.31
CA LEU A 268 6.79 19.67 -11.30
C LEU A 268 6.39 18.39 -10.54
N HIS A 269 5.15 18.34 -10.04
CA HIS A 269 4.67 17.21 -9.26
C HIS A 269 4.45 15.94 -10.10
N VAL A 270 3.98 16.08 -11.36
CA VAL A 270 3.86 14.97 -12.30
C VAL A 270 5.23 14.36 -12.59
N ARG A 271 6.24 15.19 -12.89
CA ARG A 271 7.61 14.70 -13.11
C ARG A 271 8.18 13.99 -11.88
N ARG A 272 7.94 14.56 -10.70
CA ARG A 272 8.42 13.96 -9.45
C ARG A 272 7.77 12.60 -9.15
N HIS A 273 6.51 12.42 -9.55
CA HIS A 273 5.73 11.23 -9.23
C HIS A 273 5.82 10.15 -10.32
N TYR A 274 5.78 10.53 -11.61
CA TYR A 274 5.77 9.61 -12.75
C TYR A 274 7.06 9.61 -13.57
N GLY A 275 8.03 10.46 -13.27
CA GLY A 275 9.29 10.56 -14.00
C GLY A 275 9.19 11.27 -15.38
N VAL A 276 8.00 11.64 -15.82
CA VAL A 276 7.74 12.18 -17.16
C VAL A 276 6.99 13.52 -17.11
N ALA A 277 7.00 14.27 -18.22
CA ALA A 277 6.21 15.50 -18.33
C ALA A 277 4.71 15.19 -18.49
N PRO A 278 3.79 16.11 -18.10
CA PRO A 278 2.35 15.92 -18.28
C PRO A 278 1.93 15.59 -19.73
N SER A 279 2.60 16.17 -20.72
CA SER A 279 2.33 15.88 -22.15
C SER A 279 2.62 14.43 -22.53
N ALA A 280 3.58 13.78 -21.88
CA ALA A 280 3.92 12.38 -22.13
C ALA A 280 2.92 11.38 -21.50
N LEU A 281 2.00 11.85 -20.67
CA LEU A 281 0.89 11.06 -20.12
C LEU A 281 -0.34 11.02 -21.03
N ARG A 282 -0.31 11.77 -22.14
CA ARG A 282 -1.35 11.70 -23.18
C ARG A 282 -1.16 10.43 -24.00
N ARG A 283 -2.24 9.77 -24.31
CA ARG A 283 -2.27 8.67 -25.30
C ARG A 283 -2.52 9.21 -26.68
#